data_29e068d5ec25bd3f2e254df0a30d5c9a
#
_entry.id   29e068d5ec25bd3f2e254df0a30d5c9a
#
_cell.length_a   1.000
_cell.length_b   1.000
_cell.length_c   1.000
_cell.angle_alpha   90.00
_cell.angle_beta   90.00
_cell.angle_gamma   90.00
#
_symmetry.space_group_name_H-M   'P 1'
#
loop_
_entity.id
_entity.type
_entity.pdbx_description
1 polymer ?
#
loop_
_entity_poly.entity_id
_entity_poly.type
_entity_poly.pdbx_seq_one_letter_code
_entity_poly.pdbx_strand_id
1 'polypeptide(L)'
;MAAVLGKPGFWLRDPATGVNWKKVVHGEQGIELHRPLPTSGTILAQTRVTEIIDKGIGRSALICTQRELSDEVTGESLATLSSTTIARGDGGFGGPSVPQPQPHALPERNPDTSCNLPTVSQAALIYRLSGDLIPLHADPIIAQEAGFDAPILHGLCTLGVAGHALLKTYCDYDSARFKAINVRFSAPVYPGETIQTDMWRDGGVISFRSTVPERNATVLNNGRAEIDL
;
A
#
# COMPACT_ATOMS: atom_id res chain seq x y z
N MET A 1 -4.93 -8.37 -5.12
CA MET A 1 -3.59 -7.97 -5.61
C MET A 1 -3.61 -7.56 -7.08
N ALA A 2 -4.26 -8.30 -7.98
CA ALA A 2 -4.33 -7.92 -9.40
C ALA A 2 -4.80 -6.47 -9.64
N ALA A 3 -5.74 -5.98 -8.86
CA ALA A 3 -6.27 -4.62 -8.96
C ALA A 3 -5.22 -3.51 -8.76
N VAL A 4 -4.16 -3.76 -7.99
CA VAL A 4 -3.10 -2.76 -7.73
C VAL A 4 -1.92 -2.86 -8.69
N LEU A 5 -1.80 -3.96 -9.46
CA LEU A 5 -0.66 -4.22 -10.33
C LEU A 5 -0.73 -3.45 -11.66
N GLY A 6 -1.91 -3.22 -12.20
CA GLY A 6 -2.11 -2.55 -13.49
C GLY A 6 -1.89 -1.03 -13.45
N LYS A 7 -0.85 -0.55 -12.76
CA LYS A 7 -0.58 0.89 -12.70
C LYS A 7 0.18 1.38 -13.94
N PRO A 8 -0.04 2.65 -14.37
CA PRO A 8 0.77 3.26 -15.41
C PRO A 8 2.24 3.27 -15.00
N GLY A 9 3.14 3.41 -15.96
CA GLY A 9 4.56 3.56 -15.69
C GLY A 9 4.83 4.64 -14.63
N PHE A 10 6.03 4.65 -14.09
CA PHE A 10 6.40 5.55 -13.00
C PHE A 10 6.56 7.00 -13.51
N TRP A 11 5.43 7.68 -13.72
CA TRP A 11 5.32 9.01 -14.31
C TRP A 11 6.05 10.11 -13.52
N LEU A 12 6.29 9.89 -12.21
CA LEU A 12 7.06 10.82 -11.38
C LEU A 12 8.55 10.91 -11.78
N ARG A 13 9.02 10.06 -12.71
CA ARG A 13 10.34 10.21 -13.34
C ARG A 13 10.39 11.30 -14.39
N ASP A 14 9.25 11.76 -14.89
CA ASP A 14 9.20 12.85 -15.86
C ASP A 14 9.74 14.12 -15.21
N PRO A 15 10.80 14.75 -15.76
CA PRO A 15 11.37 16.00 -15.23
C PRO A 15 10.35 17.13 -15.15
N ALA A 16 9.32 17.12 -15.99
CA ALA A 16 8.25 18.12 -15.97
C ALA A 16 7.46 18.14 -14.64
N THR A 17 7.49 17.06 -13.88
CA THR A 17 6.87 17.01 -12.55
C THR A 17 7.60 17.82 -11.49
N GLY A 18 8.88 18.09 -11.68
CA GLY A 18 9.75 18.71 -10.66
C GLY A 18 10.04 17.83 -9.43
N VAL A 19 9.52 16.61 -9.39
CA VAL A 19 9.63 15.71 -8.23
C VAL A 19 11.00 15.01 -8.20
N ASN A 20 11.64 14.98 -7.05
CA ASN A 20 12.80 14.13 -6.84
C ASN A 20 12.37 12.66 -6.63
N TRP A 21 12.11 11.98 -7.75
CA TRP A 21 11.57 10.62 -7.74
C TRP A 21 12.40 9.59 -6.96
N LYS A 22 13.71 9.83 -6.75
CA LYS A 22 14.59 8.96 -5.95
C LYS A 22 14.25 9.00 -4.45
N LYS A 23 13.56 10.05 -4.00
CA LYS A 23 13.18 10.26 -2.60
C LYS A 23 11.71 9.99 -2.32
N VAL A 24 10.95 9.55 -3.32
CA VAL A 24 9.54 9.24 -3.11
C VAL A 24 9.37 7.90 -2.39
N VAL A 25 8.37 7.85 -1.52
CA VAL A 25 7.94 6.62 -0.85
C VAL A 25 6.43 6.48 -0.92
N HIS A 26 5.94 5.25 -0.92
CA HIS A 26 4.53 4.94 -0.84
C HIS A 26 4.06 5.19 0.59
N GLY A 27 3.19 6.15 0.81
CA GLY A 27 2.70 6.54 2.14
C GLY A 27 1.46 5.78 2.56
N GLU A 28 0.45 5.71 1.69
CA GLU A 28 -0.83 5.07 2.00
C GLU A 28 -1.39 4.37 0.76
N GLN A 29 -2.14 3.29 1.00
CA GLN A 29 -2.89 2.57 -0.02
C GLN A 29 -4.27 2.22 0.50
N GLY A 30 -5.29 2.53 -0.31
CA GLY A 30 -6.66 2.04 -0.16
C GLY A 30 -7.06 1.22 -1.37
N ILE A 31 -7.88 0.21 -1.13
CA ILE A 31 -8.56 -0.61 -2.15
C ILE A 31 -9.98 -0.83 -1.67
N GLU A 32 -10.94 -0.48 -2.50
CA GLU A 32 -12.37 -0.76 -2.31
C GLU A 32 -12.86 -1.59 -3.49
N LEU A 33 -13.40 -2.76 -3.21
CA LEU A 33 -13.96 -3.67 -4.23
C LEU A 33 -15.45 -3.45 -4.31
N HIS A 34 -15.96 -3.02 -5.46
CA HIS A 34 -17.39 -2.82 -5.69
C HIS A 34 -18.10 -4.14 -6.01
N ARG A 35 -17.32 -5.11 -6.51
CA ARG A 35 -17.74 -6.48 -6.80
C ARG A 35 -16.54 -7.43 -6.81
N PRO A 36 -16.73 -8.75 -6.78
CA PRO A 36 -15.66 -9.72 -7.00
C PRO A 36 -14.97 -9.45 -8.35
N LEU A 37 -13.64 -9.48 -8.36
CA LEU A 37 -12.89 -9.32 -9.59
C LEU A 37 -13.06 -10.57 -10.47
N PRO A 38 -13.24 -10.43 -11.80
CA PRO A 38 -13.31 -11.55 -12.70
C PRO A 38 -11.99 -12.33 -12.71
N THR A 39 -12.05 -13.63 -12.96
CA THR A 39 -10.88 -14.51 -13.05
C THR A 39 -10.08 -14.29 -14.34
N SER A 40 -10.69 -13.68 -15.35
CA SER A 40 -10.08 -13.32 -16.63
C SER A 40 -10.87 -12.17 -17.26
N GLY A 41 -10.22 -11.42 -18.15
CA GLY A 41 -10.85 -10.29 -18.84
C GLY A 41 -9.84 -9.15 -19.01
N THR A 42 -10.31 -8.06 -19.62
CA THR A 42 -9.57 -6.80 -19.75
C THR A 42 -10.15 -5.76 -18.79
N ILE A 43 -9.28 -5.15 -18.02
CA ILE A 43 -9.65 -4.10 -17.07
C ILE A 43 -9.14 -2.76 -17.60
N LEU A 44 -10.05 -1.80 -17.70
CA LEU A 44 -9.68 -0.40 -17.93
C LEU A 44 -9.33 0.25 -16.60
N ALA A 45 -8.19 0.96 -16.56
CA ALA A 45 -7.72 1.66 -15.38
C ALA A 45 -7.56 3.16 -15.69
N GLN A 46 -8.33 4.00 -15.01
CA GLN A 46 -8.21 5.45 -15.12
C GLN A 46 -7.66 6.03 -13.83
N THR A 47 -6.47 6.64 -13.90
CA THR A 47 -5.81 7.25 -12.75
C THR A 47 -5.86 8.76 -12.86
N ARG A 48 -6.18 9.43 -11.74
CA ARG A 48 -6.13 10.89 -11.62
C ARG A 48 -5.37 11.30 -10.35
N VAL A 49 -4.68 12.42 -10.42
CA VAL A 49 -4.21 13.12 -9.22
C VAL A 49 -5.42 13.85 -8.63
N THR A 50 -5.73 13.55 -7.37
CA THR A 50 -6.87 14.17 -6.69
C THR A 50 -6.44 15.39 -5.88
N GLU A 51 -5.20 15.36 -5.36
CA GLU A 51 -4.68 16.42 -4.52
C GLU A 51 -3.15 16.43 -4.52
N ILE A 52 -2.54 17.60 -4.43
CA ILE A 52 -1.11 17.78 -4.16
C ILE A 52 -1.00 18.75 -2.99
N ILE A 53 -0.37 18.29 -1.88
CA ILE A 53 -0.36 19.01 -0.61
C ILE A 53 1.06 19.40 -0.27
N ASP A 54 1.27 20.68 -0.03
CA ASP A 54 2.52 21.25 0.44
C ASP A 54 2.59 21.17 1.97
N LYS A 55 3.58 20.43 2.49
CA LYS A 55 3.82 20.37 3.94
C LYS A 55 4.78 21.44 4.45
N GLY A 56 5.22 22.34 3.56
CA GLY A 56 6.11 23.45 3.88
C GLY A 56 7.58 23.20 3.52
N ILE A 57 8.35 24.28 3.56
CA ILE A 57 9.78 24.28 3.19
C ILE A 57 10.57 23.24 3.97
N GLY A 58 11.38 22.44 3.25
CA GLY A 58 12.22 21.38 3.83
C GLY A 58 11.43 20.14 4.30
N ARG A 59 10.11 20.14 4.13
CA ARG A 59 9.23 19.00 4.43
C ARG A 59 8.86 18.26 3.13
N SER A 60 7.89 17.37 3.20
CA SER A 60 7.44 16.60 2.04
C SER A 60 6.32 17.32 1.29
N ALA A 61 6.14 16.97 0.01
CA ALA A 61 4.88 17.08 -0.67
C ALA A 61 4.13 15.75 -0.61
N LEU A 62 2.78 15.78 -0.55
CA LEU A 62 1.95 14.60 -0.68
C LEU A 62 1.24 14.65 -2.02
N ILE A 63 1.30 13.57 -2.77
CA ILE A 63 0.61 13.42 -4.05
C ILE A 63 -0.43 12.33 -3.87
N CYS A 64 -1.70 12.74 -3.79
CA CYS A 64 -2.84 11.85 -3.65
C CYS A 64 -3.37 11.47 -5.03
N THR A 65 -3.58 10.19 -5.25
CA THR A 65 -4.13 9.67 -6.50
C THR A 65 -5.31 8.75 -6.24
N GLN A 66 -6.25 8.76 -7.17
CA GLN A 66 -7.34 7.81 -7.23
C GLN A 66 -7.31 7.10 -8.58
N ARG A 67 -7.58 5.80 -8.56
CA ARG A 67 -7.70 4.98 -9.76
C ARG A 67 -9.01 4.24 -9.73
N GLU A 68 -9.79 4.41 -10.78
CA GLU A 68 -11.00 3.65 -11.04
C GLU A 68 -10.67 2.46 -11.95
N LEU A 69 -11.16 1.30 -11.59
CA LEU A 69 -11.06 0.09 -12.40
C LEU A 69 -12.45 -0.28 -12.89
N SER A 70 -12.60 -0.55 -14.19
CA SER A 70 -13.83 -1.03 -14.79
C SER A 70 -13.56 -2.20 -15.75
N ASP A 71 -14.56 -3.03 -15.94
CA ASP A 71 -14.54 -4.06 -16.97
C ASP A 71 -14.66 -3.41 -18.34
N GLU A 72 -13.76 -3.77 -19.29
CA GLU A 72 -13.74 -3.17 -20.62
C GLU A 72 -15.01 -3.47 -21.43
N VAL A 73 -15.58 -4.66 -21.26
CA VAL A 73 -16.72 -5.12 -22.06
C VAL A 73 -18.03 -4.58 -21.54
N THR A 74 -18.22 -4.64 -20.21
CA THR A 74 -19.50 -4.25 -19.58
C THR A 74 -19.53 -2.80 -19.13
N GLY A 75 -18.38 -2.16 -18.96
CA GLY A 75 -18.24 -0.82 -18.38
C GLY A 75 -18.51 -0.77 -16.88
N GLU A 76 -18.75 -1.91 -16.24
CA GLU A 76 -19.08 -1.97 -14.82
C GLU A 76 -17.87 -1.63 -13.95
N SER A 77 -18.10 -0.81 -12.91
CA SER A 77 -17.08 -0.48 -11.92
C SER A 77 -16.71 -1.70 -11.08
N LEU A 78 -15.42 -2.01 -11.02
CA LEU A 78 -14.85 -3.16 -10.30
C LEU A 78 -14.26 -2.77 -8.98
N ALA A 79 -13.47 -1.69 -8.96
CA ALA A 79 -12.77 -1.24 -7.76
C ALA A 79 -12.36 0.23 -7.85
N THR A 80 -12.23 0.85 -6.68
CA THR A 80 -11.57 2.15 -6.51
C THR A 80 -10.31 1.98 -5.67
N LEU A 81 -9.19 2.51 -6.17
CA LEU A 81 -7.93 2.50 -5.45
C LEU A 81 -7.54 3.95 -5.09
N SER A 82 -7.12 4.16 -3.86
CA SER A 82 -6.52 5.41 -3.41
C SER A 82 -5.05 5.20 -3.03
N SER A 83 -4.20 6.18 -3.28
CA SER A 83 -2.80 6.10 -2.91
C SER A 83 -2.26 7.49 -2.58
N THR A 84 -1.43 7.55 -1.53
CA THR A 84 -0.67 8.74 -1.17
C THR A 84 0.82 8.47 -1.39
N THR A 85 1.43 9.22 -2.28
CA THR A 85 2.88 9.23 -2.48
C THR A 85 3.48 10.38 -1.69
N ILE A 86 4.52 10.10 -0.90
CA ILE A 86 5.27 11.09 -0.12
C ILE A 86 6.53 11.46 -0.89
N ALA A 87 6.60 12.67 -1.43
CA ALA A 87 7.78 13.23 -2.08
C ALA A 87 8.62 13.96 -1.02
N ARG A 88 9.63 13.27 -0.50
CA ARG A 88 10.45 13.75 0.61
C ARG A 88 11.33 14.93 0.18
N GLY A 89 11.21 16.04 0.90
CA GLY A 89 11.98 17.26 0.65
C GLY A 89 11.43 18.16 -0.46
N ASP A 90 10.35 17.77 -1.13
CA ASP A 90 9.76 18.52 -2.26
C ASP A 90 8.63 19.48 -1.81
N GLY A 91 8.46 19.70 -0.51
CA GLY A 91 7.57 20.72 0.03
C GLY A 91 8.16 22.12 -0.06
N GLY A 92 7.29 23.14 0.08
CA GLY A 92 7.67 24.54 -0.01
C GLY A 92 7.51 25.14 -1.42
N PHE A 93 6.74 24.49 -2.28
CA PHE A 93 6.43 25.00 -3.63
C PHE A 93 5.27 26.00 -3.64
N GLY A 94 4.67 26.32 -2.48
CA GLY A 94 3.56 27.30 -2.36
C GLY A 94 2.18 26.74 -2.72
N GLY A 95 2.05 25.43 -2.74
CA GLY A 95 0.78 24.76 -2.97
C GLY A 95 -0.14 24.74 -1.74
N PRO A 96 -1.36 24.17 -1.86
CA PRO A 96 -2.30 24.10 -0.76
C PRO A 96 -1.75 23.28 0.41
N SER A 97 -1.99 23.77 1.63
CA SER A 97 -1.66 23.08 2.89
C SER A 97 -2.94 22.75 3.64
N VAL A 98 -3.69 21.78 3.09
CA VAL A 98 -4.97 21.36 3.68
C VAL A 98 -4.75 20.33 4.79
N PRO A 99 -5.61 20.33 5.84
CA PRO A 99 -5.62 19.28 6.84
C PRO A 99 -5.87 17.92 6.20
N GLN A 100 -5.05 16.94 6.56
CA GLN A 100 -5.29 15.57 6.12
C GLN A 100 -6.42 14.93 6.94
N PRO A 101 -7.22 14.03 6.35
CA PRO A 101 -8.13 13.20 7.12
C PRO A 101 -7.38 12.48 8.24
N GLN A 102 -8.03 12.38 9.41
CA GLN A 102 -7.45 11.62 10.51
C GLN A 102 -7.30 10.15 10.08
N PRO A 103 -6.13 9.54 10.32
CA PRO A 103 -5.96 8.11 10.08
C PRO A 103 -6.94 7.29 10.91
N HIS A 104 -7.29 6.10 10.40
CA HIS A 104 -8.09 5.16 11.18
C HIS A 104 -7.43 4.88 12.53
N ALA A 105 -8.16 5.11 13.62
CA ALA A 105 -7.67 4.86 14.97
C ALA A 105 -7.71 3.35 15.28
N LEU A 106 -6.60 2.81 15.77
CA LEU A 106 -6.57 1.44 16.25
C LEU A 106 -7.16 1.38 17.67
N PRO A 107 -7.88 0.28 18.03
CA PRO A 107 -8.35 0.09 19.38
C PRO A 107 -7.19 0.04 20.38
N GLU A 108 -7.40 0.59 21.59
CA GLU A 108 -6.39 0.56 22.66
C GLU A 108 -6.35 -0.79 23.41
N ARG A 109 -7.37 -1.64 23.23
CA ARG A 109 -7.42 -2.99 23.80
C ARG A 109 -6.43 -3.93 23.14
N ASN A 110 -6.12 -5.05 23.77
CA ASN A 110 -5.31 -6.10 23.15
C ASN A 110 -5.96 -6.59 21.85
N PRO A 111 -5.16 -7.01 20.84
CA PRO A 111 -5.71 -7.58 19.62
C PRO A 111 -6.53 -8.85 19.93
N ASP A 112 -7.60 -9.03 19.18
CA ASP A 112 -8.45 -10.22 19.31
C ASP A 112 -7.72 -11.46 18.78
N THR A 113 -6.84 -11.27 17.80
CA THR A 113 -6.00 -12.33 17.24
C THR A 113 -4.78 -11.73 16.53
N SER A 114 -3.75 -12.58 16.36
CA SER A 114 -2.54 -12.22 15.62
C SER A 114 -2.19 -13.34 14.64
N CYS A 115 -1.67 -12.98 13.46
CA CYS A 115 -1.24 -13.94 12.46
C CYS A 115 0.19 -13.64 12.02
N ASN A 116 1.08 -14.63 12.13
CA ASN A 116 2.48 -14.53 11.71
C ASN A 116 2.64 -15.18 10.34
N LEU A 117 3.17 -14.44 9.39
CA LEU A 117 3.45 -14.92 8.04
C LEU A 117 4.90 -14.59 7.67
N PRO A 118 5.76 -15.61 7.51
CA PRO A 118 7.13 -15.40 7.07
C PRO A 118 7.16 -15.01 5.60
N THR A 119 8.09 -14.13 5.24
CA THR A 119 8.45 -13.86 3.85
C THR A 119 9.69 -14.67 3.48
N VAL A 120 9.82 -15.04 2.21
CA VAL A 120 11.04 -15.71 1.74
C VAL A 120 12.11 -14.66 1.38
N SER A 121 13.38 -15.01 1.45
CA SER A 121 14.49 -14.10 1.12
C SER A 121 14.44 -13.56 -0.32
N GLN A 122 13.77 -14.27 -1.24
CA GLN A 122 13.57 -13.87 -2.63
C GLN A 122 12.25 -13.11 -2.86
N ALA A 123 11.48 -12.78 -1.82
CA ALA A 123 10.14 -12.21 -1.93
C ALA A 123 10.10 -10.95 -2.83
N ALA A 124 11.07 -10.05 -2.71
CA ALA A 124 11.14 -8.86 -3.56
C ALA A 124 11.42 -9.20 -5.03
N LEU A 125 12.29 -10.17 -5.29
CA LEU A 125 12.60 -10.61 -6.66
C LEU A 125 11.42 -11.32 -7.32
N ILE A 126 10.62 -12.05 -6.54
CA ILE A 126 9.40 -12.69 -7.02
C ILE A 126 8.32 -11.61 -7.27
N TYR A 127 8.12 -10.70 -6.33
CA TYR A 127 7.08 -9.66 -6.46
C TYR A 127 7.32 -8.73 -7.65
N ARG A 128 8.58 -8.37 -7.95
CA ARG A 128 8.90 -7.50 -9.09
C ARG A 128 8.46 -8.08 -10.45
N LEU A 129 8.29 -9.39 -10.55
CA LEU A 129 7.76 -10.04 -11.77
C LEU A 129 6.30 -9.65 -12.05
N SER A 130 5.60 -9.09 -11.07
CA SER A 130 4.26 -8.54 -11.22
C SER A 130 4.25 -7.11 -11.81
N GLY A 131 5.41 -6.60 -12.26
CA GLY A 131 5.52 -5.34 -13.00
C GLY A 131 6.13 -4.15 -12.24
N ASP A 132 6.47 -4.29 -10.95
CA ASP A 132 7.18 -3.24 -10.21
C ASP A 132 8.70 -3.50 -10.24
N LEU A 133 9.37 -2.93 -11.25
CA LEU A 133 10.79 -3.13 -11.52
C LEU A 133 11.69 -2.05 -10.90
N ILE A 134 11.19 -1.29 -9.90
CA ILE A 134 11.98 -0.25 -9.24
C ILE A 134 13.25 -0.88 -8.64
N PRO A 135 14.47 -0.36 -8.95
CA PRO A 135 15.74 -0.97 -8.52
C PRO A 135 15.91 -1.04 -7.00
N LEU A 136 15.26 -0.16 -6.25
CA LEU A 136 15.27 -0.13 -4.78
C LEU A 136 15.02 -1.50 -4.12
N HIS A 137 14.28 -2.34 -4.81
CA HIS A 137 13.84 -3.65 -4.31
C HIS A 137 14.74 -4.82 -4.75
N ALA A 138 15.82 -4.52 -5.52
CA ALA A 138 16.69 -5.57 -6.10
C ALA A 138 18.16 -5.19 -6.11
N ASP A 139 18.50 -3.91 -6.18
CA ASP A 139 19.86 -3.42 -6.30
C ASP A 139 20.38 -2.88 -4.94
N PRO A 140 21.40 -3.52 -4.35
CA PRO A 140 21.96 -3.08 -3.06
C PRO A 140 22.54 -1.67 -3.09
N ILE A 141 23.13 -1.25 -4.23
CA ILE A 141 23.72 0.09 -4.36
C ILE A 141 22.62 1.14 -4.32
N ILE A 142 21.56 0.93 -5.08
CA ILE A 142 20.41 1.85 -5.08
C ILE A 142 19.69 1.88 -3.74
N ALA A 143 19.60 0.74 -3.05
CA ALA A 143 19.03 0.68 -1.70
C ALA A 143 19.84 1.52 -0.72
N GLN A 144 21.17 1.42 -0.74
CA GLN A 144 22.07 2.20 0.10
C GLN A 144 22.02 3.70 -0.22
N GLU A 145 21.98 4.08 -1.50
CA GLU A 145 21.80 5.49 -1.91
C GLU A 145 20.45 6.07 -1.41
N ALA A 146 19.43 5.22 -1.29
CA ALA A 146 18.12 5.58 -0.74
C ALA A 146 18.06 5.58 0.80
N GLY A 147 19.16 5.20 1.49
CA GLY A 147 19.29 5.18 2.93
C GLY A 147 18.79 3.90 3.61
N PHE A 148 18.78 2.78 2.89
CA PHE A 148 18.46 1.45 3.43
C PHE A 148 19.68 0.54 3.45
N ASP A 149 19.78 -0.33 4.44
CA ASP A 149 20.91 -1.26 4.59
C ASP A 149 20.99 -2.33 3.48
N ALA A 150 19.84 -2.66 2.90
CA ALA A 150 19.70 -3.66 1.83
C ALA A 150 18.42 -3.38 1.00
N PRO A 151 18.22 -4.06 -0.14
CA PRO A 151 16.97 -4.01 -0.89
C PRO A 151 15.78 -4.34 0.00
N ILE A 152 14.79 -3.45 0.01
CA ILE A 152 13.57 -3.60 0.82
C ILE A 152 12.47 -4.33 0.05
N LEU A 153 11.55 -4.96 0.78
CA LEU A 153 10.35 -5.54 0.19
C LEU A 153 9.42 -4.42 -0.32
N HIS A 154 8.73 -4.65 -1.42
CA HIS A 154 7.72 -3.74 -1.94
C HIS A 154 6.61 -3.51 -0.90
N GLY A 155 6.21 -2.26 -0.71
CA GLY A 155 5.11 -1.94 0.21
C GLY A 155 3.82 -2.69 -0.12
N LEU A 156 3.48 -2.80 -1.42
CA LEU A 156 2.30 -3.55 -1.85
C LEU A 156 2.42 -5.06 -1.63
N CYS A 157 3.63 -5.62 -1.59
CA CYS A 157 3.85 -7.01 -1.16
C CYS A 157 3.56 -7.17 0.33
N THR A 158 4.04 -6.23 1.16
CA THR A 158 3.74 -6.19 2.60
C THR A 158 2.24 -6.07 2.85
N LEU A 159 1.54 -5.20 2.10
CA LEU A 159 0.07 -5.12 2.13
C LEU A 159 -0.58 -6.45 1.74
N GLY A 160 -0.04 -7.14 0.73
CA GLY A 160 -0.53 -8.46 0.31
C GLY A 160 -0.39 -9.52 1.39
N VAL A 161 0.69 -9.49 2.18
CA VAL A 161 0.88 -10.39 3.33
C VAL A 161 -0.15 -10.10 4.42
N ALA A 162 -0.41 -8.83 4.74
CA ALA A 162 -1.46 -8.45 5.68
C ALA A 162 -2.86 -8.85 5.17
N GLY A 163 -3.14 -8.64 3.88
CA GLY A 163 -4.37 -9.10 3.24
C GLY A 163 -4.55 -10.62 3.31
N HIS A 164 -3.46 -11.38 3.15
CA HIS A 164 -3.47 -12.84 3.33
C HIS A 164 -3.80 -13.21 4.79
N ALA A 165 -3.22 -12.52 5.78
CA ALA A 165 -3.54 -12.75 7.18
C ALA A 165 -5.02 -12.52 7.48
N LEU A 166 -5.61 -11.45 6.93
CA LEU A 166 -7.03 -11.12 7.07
C LEU A 166 -7.94 -12.17 6.40
N LEU A 167 -7.63 -12.55 5.15
CA LEU A 167 -8.37 -13.59 4.42
C LEU A 167 -8.35 -14.93 5.14
N LYS A 168 -7.19 -15.33 5.64
CA LYS A 168 -7.02 -16.57 6.42
C LYS A 168 -7.83 -16.54 7.71
N THR A 169 -7.82 -15.42 8.42
CA THR A 169 -8.37 -15.35 9.78
C THR A 169 -9.88 -15.16 9.81
N TYR A 170 -10.43 -14.38 8.85
CA TYR A 170 -11.82 -13.95 8.92
C TYR A 170 -12.68 -14.31 7.71
N CYS A 171 -12.07 -14.73 6.60
CA CYS A 171 -12.80 -15.02 5.37
C CYS A 171 -12.73 -16.49 4.94
N ASP A 172 -12.01 -17.36 5.66
CA ASP A 172 -11.77 -18.76 5.24
C ASP A 172 -11.23 -18.86 3.81
N TYR A 173 -10.40 -17.89 3.39
CA TYR A 173 -9.89 -17.71 2.03
C TYR A 173 -10.95 -17.39 0.96
N ASP A 174 -12.21 -17.16 1.33
CA ASP A 174 -13.23 -16.66 0.40
C ASP A 174 -12.99 -15.17 0.12
N SER A 175 -12.40 -14.88 -1.03
CA SER A 175 -12.11 -13.51 -1.46
C SER A 175 -13.35 -12.68 -1.76
N ALA A 176 -14.52 -13.29 -1.97
CA ALA A 176 -15.79 -12.57 -2.21
C ALA A 176 -16.24 -11.81 -0.96
N ARG A 177 -15.83 -12.28 0.22
CA ARG A 177 -16.13 -11.64 1.50
C ARG A 177 -15.27 -10.41 1.78
N PHE A 178 -14.17 -10.20 1.05
CA PHE A 178 -13.24 -9.10 1.27
C PHE A 178 -13.66 -7.87 0.45
N LYS A 179 -14.03 -6.76 1.12
CA LYS A 179 -14.61 -5.58 0.46
C LYS A 179 -13.63 -4.41 0.35
N ALA A 180 -12.89 -4.14 1.41
CA ALA A 180 -11.96 -3.01 1.39
C ALA A 180 -10.74 -3.26 2.28
N ILE A 181 -9.65 -2.59 1.95
CA ILE A 181 -8.47 -2.50 2.81
C ILE A 181 -7.80 -1.15 2.63
N ASN A 182 -7.49 -0.50 3.75
CA ASN A 182 -6.77 0.77 3.80
C ASN A 182 -5.62 0.65 4.79
N VAL A 183 -4.47 1.23 4.47
CA VAL A 183 -3.29 1.12 5.31
C VAL A 183 -2.33 2.29 5.10
N ARG A 184 -1.55 2.58 6.13
CA ARG A 184 -0.39 3.47 6.08
C ARG A 184 0.90 2.64 6.18
N PHE A 185 1.84 2.89 5.27
CA PHE A 185 3.19 2.31 5.33
C PHE A 185 4.05 3.12 6.31
N SER A 186 4.63 2.47 7.30
CA SER A 186 5.31 3.14 8.42
C SER A 186 6.81 2.86 8.47
N ALA A 187 7.24 1.66 8.11
CA ALA A 187 8.65 1.28 8.05
C ALA A 187 8.89 0.23 6.94
N PRO A 188 10.13 0.07 6.45
CA PRO A 188 10.46 -0.95 5.47
C PRO A 188 10.39 -2.36 6.06
N VAL A 189 10.13 -3.33 5.20
CA VAL A 189 10.32 -4.76 5.47
C VAL A 189 11.49 -5.24 4.63
N TYR A 190 12.35 -6.08 5.19
CA TYR A 190 13.40 -6.76 4.44
C TYR A 190 12.92 -8.16 4.05
N PRO A 191 13.21 -8.63 2.81
CA PRO A 191 12.90 -9.99 2.42
C PRO A 191 13.49 -11.02 3.38
N GLY A 192 12.68 -12.01 3.79
CA GLY A 192 13.07 -13.01 4.79
C GLY A 192 12.51 -12.73 6.19
N GLU A 193 12.04 -11.52 6.48
CA GLU A 193 11.43 -11.19 7.78
C GLU A 193 10.03 -11.78 7.92
N THR A 194 9.64 -12.06 9.17
CA THR A 194 8.28 -12.46 9.53
C THR A 194 7.43 -11.23 9.80
N ILE A 195 6.26 -11.16 9.17
CA ILE A 195 5.28 -10.10 9.40
C ILE A 195 4.20 -10.65 10.33
N GLN A 196 4.09 -10.07 11.52
CA GLN A 196 2.99 -10.30 12.45
C GLN A 196 1.90 -9.26 12.19
N THR A 197 0.68 -9.71 11.94
CA THR A 197 -0.50 -8.83 11.80
C THR A 197 -1.41 -9.03 13.00
N ASP A 198 -1.49 -7.99 13.84
CA ASP A 198 -2.43 -7.88 14.96
C ASP A 198 -3.76 -7.35 14.45
N MET A 199 -4.87 -7.95 14.88
CA MET A 199 -6.20 -7.66 14.34
C MET A 199 -7.23 -7.49 15.45
N TRP A 200 -8.11 -6.49 15.27
CA TRP A 200 -9.25 -6.17 16.14
C TRP A 200 -10.52 -6.18 15.31
N ARG A 201 -11.52 -6.96 15.72
CA ARG A 201 -12.77 -7.10 14.99
C ARG A 201 -13.91 -6.34 15.67
N ASP A 202 -14.59 -5.50 14.90
CA ASP A 202 -15.81 -4.81 15.29
C ASP A 202 -16.87 -5.00 14.19
N GLY A 203 -17.65 -6.09 14.31
CA GLY A 203 -18.59 -6.50 13.26
C GLY A 203 -17.89 -6.90 11.97
N GLY A 204 -18.22 -6.21 10.86
CA GLY A 204 -17.58 -6.38 9.56
C GLY A 204 -16.32 -5.54 9.35
N VAL A 205 -15.93 -4.72 10.33
CA VAL A 205 -14.72 -3.90 10.27
C VAL A 205 -13.61 -4.58 11.06
N ILE A 206 -12.45 -4.72 10.43
CA ILE A 206 -11.23 -5.25 11.05
C ILE A 206 -10.19 -4.13 11.07
N SER A 207 -9.88 -3.62 12.27
CA SER A 207 -8.69 -2.79 12.47
C SER A 207 -7.45 -3.69 12.51
N PHE A 208 -6.33 -3.24 11.95
CA PHE A 208 -5.11 -4.05 12.00
C PHE A 208 -3.84 -3.20 11.99
N ARG A 209 -2.77 -3.80 12.50
CA ARG A 209 -1.40 -3.29 12.47
C ARG A 209 -0.47 -4.44 12.15
N SER A 210 0.53 -4.21 11.30
CA SER A 210 1.56 -5.22 11.04
C SER A 210 2.92 -4.75 11.54
N THR A 211 3.63 -5.67 12.18
CA THR A 211 4.96 -5.45 12.76
C THR A 211 5.95 -6.50 12.25
N VAL A 212 7.22 -6.18 12.32
CA VAL A 212 8.33 -7.15 12.26
C VAL A 212 8.87 -7.31 13.67
N PRO A 213 8.51 -8.39 14.38
CA PRO A 213 8.85 -8.56 15.80
C PRO A 213 10.35 -8.53 16.08
N GLU A 214 11.15 -9.11 15.19
CA GLU A 214 12.61 -9.22 15.33
C GLU A 214 13.30 -7.85 15.41
N ARG A 215 12.70 -6.81 14.82
CA ARG A 215 13.20 -5.43 14.85
C ARG A 215 12.35 -4.49 15.71
N ASN A 216 11.28 -4.99 16.31
CA ASN A 216 10.26 -4.18 16.99
C ASN A 216 9.78 -3.00 16.11
N ALA A 217 9.57 -3.26 14.82
CA ALA A 217 9.23 -2.24 13.84
C ALA A 217 7.77 -2.37 13.39
N THR A 218 6.99 -1.30 13.51
CA THR A 218 5.65 -1.21 12.90
C THR A 218 5.82 -0.89 11.42
N VAL A 219 5.40 -1.81 10.55
CA VAL A 219 5.58 -1.70 9.10
C VAL A 219 4.31 -1.26 8.37
N LEU A 220 3.13 -1.70 8.87
CA LEU A 220 1.83 -1.17 8.47
C LEU A 220 1.08 -0.68 9.70
N ASN A 221 0.48 0.49 9.61
CA ASN A 221 -0.27 1.09 10.71
C ASN A 221 -1.62 1.64 10.23
N ASN A 222 -2.50 1.93 11.17
CA ASN A 222 -3.82 2.50 10.89
C ASN A 222 -4.64 1.65 9.89
N GLY A 223 -4.37 0.35 9.87
CA GLY A 223 -5.01 -0.60 8.98
C GLY A 223 -6.50 -0.74 9.28
N ARG A 224 -7.32 -0.68 8.21
CA ARG A 224 -8.76 -0.90 8.27
C ARG A 224 -9.17 -1.76 7.09
N ALA A 225 -9.78 -2.89 7.35
CA ALA A 225 -10.39 -3.74 6.34
C ALA A 225 -11.89 -3.88 6.58
N GLU A 226 -12.64 -4.11 5.52
CA GLU A 226 -14.06 -4.41 5.56
C GLU A 226 -14.31 -5.78 4.95
N ILE A 227 -15.11 -6.59 5.65
CA ILE A 227 -15.49 -7.94 5.23
C ILE A 227 -16.99 -8.15 5.38
N ASP A 228 -17.56 -8.99 4.53
CA ASP A 228 -18.92 -9.53 4.74
C ASP A 228 -18.90 -10.55 5.88
N LEU A 229 -19.95 -10.56 6.69
CA LEU A 229 -20.13 -11.47 7.85
C LEU A 229 -20.60 -12.85 7.42
#